data_5aa244402b40e5b861803962028fc2ec
#
_entry.id   5aa244402b40e5b861803962028fc2ec
#
_cell.length_a   1.000
_cell.length_b   1.000
_cell.length_c   1.000
_cell.angle_alpha   90.00
_cell.angle_beta   90.00
_cell.angle_gamma   90.00
#
_symmetry.space_group_name_H-M   'P 1'
#
loop_
_entity.id
_entity.type
_entity.pdbx_description
1 polymer ?
#
loop_
_entity_poly.entity_id
_entity_poly.type
_entity_poly.pdbx_seq_one_letter_code
_entity_poly.pdbx_strand_id
1 'polypeptide(L)'
;MLLPQKLLIDHRTYTIVLRKMPEFLEVFNTLAMPILLETLGHPVGFYTSWVGPQNQFVHLWAYDDLADYEQRCRARDTHPDFGAYLKASGHLITAQETRLIKAVDMLGFK
;
A
#
# COMPACT_ATOMS: atom_id res chain seq x y z
N MET A 1 -15.76 9.29 22.76
CA MET A 1 -16.27 9.21 21.37
C MET A 1 -15.17 8.76 20.44
N LEU A 2 -15.49 7.84 19.57
CA LEU A 2 -14.54 7.41 18.57
C LEU A 2 -14.51 8.37 17.39
N LEU A 3 -13.32 8.61 16.83
CA LEU A 3 -13.20 9.44 15.65
C LEU A 3 -13.83 8.71 14.45
N PRO A 4 -14.37 9.48 13.47
CA PRO A 4 -14.85 8.85 12.24
C PRO A 4 -13.74 8.02 11.62
N GLN A 5 -14.09 6.84 11.16
CA GLN A 5 -13.16 5.91 10.58
C GLN A 5 -13.39 5.81 9.07
N LYS A 6 -12.30 5.80 8.32
CA LYS A 6 -12.39 5.55 6.89
C LYS A 6 -12.76 4.11 6.67
N LEU A 7 -13.78 3.87 5.85
CA LEU A 7 -14.38 2.54 5.70
C LEU A 7 -13.79 1.71 4.58
N LEU A 8 -13.24 2.34 3.56
CA LEU A 8 -12.71 1.61 2.42
C LEU A 8 -11.22 1.35 2.65
N ILE A 9 -10.86 0.07 2.65
CA ILE A 9 -9.46 -0.34 2.87
C ILE A 9 -8.92 -0.94 1.58
N ASP A 10 -7.79 -0.42 1.14
CA ASP A 10 -7.02 -0.93 0.01
C ASP A 10 -5.97 -1.88 0.58
N HIS A 11 -6.16 -3.16 0.34
CA HIS A 11 -5.27 -4.22 0.82
C HIS A 11 -4.43 -4.71 -0.34
N ARG A 12 -3.13 -4.41 -0.30
CA ARG A 12 -2.21 -4.76 -1.38
C ARG A 12 -1.19 -5.78 -0.92
N THR A 13 -0.98 -6.78 -1.76
CA THR A 13 0.05 -7.79 -1.53
C THR A 13 0.97 -7.82 -2.74
N TYR A 14 2.26 -7.54 -2.50
CA TYR A 14 3.29 -7.65 -3.53
C TYR A 14 4.13 -8.88 -3.23
N THR A 15 4.36 -9.69 -4.24
CA THR A 15 5.31 -10.81 -4.13
C THR A 15 6.65 -10.33 -4.67
N ILE A 16 7.67 -10.43 -3.83
CA ILE A 16 9.01 -9.90 -4.11
C ILE A 16 9.92 -11.03 -4.55
N VAL A 17 10.85 -10.73 -5.45
CA VAL A 17 11.86 -11.68 -5.92
C VAL A 17 12.61 -12.27 -4.72
N LEU A 18 12.91 -13.57 -4.78
CA LEU A 18 13.58 -14.29 -3.70
C LEU A 18 14.85 -13.56 -3.27
N ARG A 19 14.99 -13.34 -1.96
CA ARG A 19 16.13 -12.67 -1.32
C ARG A 19 16.25 -11.17 -1.64
N LYS A 20 15.24 -10.59 -2.27
CA LYS A 20 15.26 -9.16 -2.63
C LYS A 20 14.41 -8.28 -1.72
N MET A 21 13.81 -8.85 -0.67
CA MET A 21 12.98 -8.05 0.23
C MET A 21 13.75 -6.86 0.85
N PRO A 22 14.98 -7.03 1.36
CA PRO A 22 15.70 -5.88 1.92
C PRO A 22 15.89 -4.75 0.90
N GLU A 23 16.26 -5.09 -0.32
CA GLU A 23 16.43 -4.09 -1.38
C GLU A 23 15.09 -3.44 -1.73
N PHE A 24 14.02 -4.25 -1.84
CA PHE A 24 12.69 -3.71 -2.12
C PHE A 24 12.24 -2.74 -1.04
N LEU A 25 12.39 -3.12 0.24
CA LEU A 25 11.95 -2.25 1.35
C LEU A 25 12.68 -0.92 1.34
N GLU A 26 13.97 -0.92 1.01
CA GLU A 26 14.73 0.32 0.93
C GLU A 26 14.23 1.20 -0.21
N VAL A 27 14.02 0.62 -1.39
CA VAL A 27 13.48 1.35 -2.55
C VAL A 27 12.08 1.89 -2.24
N PHE A 28 11.23 1.06 -1.66
CA PHE A 28 9.87 1.47 -1.32
C PHE A 28 9.87 2.62 -0.31
N ASN A 29 10.67 2.49 0.74
CA ASN A 29 10.71 3.49 1.79
C ASN A 29 11.29 4.83 1.30
N THR A 30 12.31 4.79 0.46
CA THR A 30 12.98 6.02 0.02
C THR A 30 12.28 6.68 -1.16
N LEU A 31 11.75 5.91 -2.12
CA LEU A 31 11.16 6.46 -3.34
C LEU A 31 9.64 6.46 -3.36
N ALA A 32 8.99 5.43 -2.80
CA ALA A 32 7.53 5.36 -2.84
C ALA A 32 6.88 6.09 -1.67
N MET A 33 7.34 5.87 -0.45
CA MET A 33 6.65 6.41 0.73
C MET A 33 6.46 7.92 0.72
N PRO A 34 7.43 8.76 0.34
CA PRO A 34 7.18 10.21 0.28
C PRO A 34 6.02 10.56 -0.66
N ILE A 35 5.93 9.88 -1.81
CA ILE A 35 4.86 10.10 -2.77
C ILE A 35 3.53 9.59 -2.22
N LEU A 36 3.53 8.39 -1.65
CA LEU A 36 2.31 7.76 -1.14
C LEU A 36 1.71 8.53 0.03
N LEU A 37 2.56 9.04 0.92
CA LEU A 37 2.06 9.87 2.03
C LEU A 37 1.44 11.16 1.54
N GLU A 38 1.95 11.71 0.45
CA GLU A 38 1.40 12.91 -0.15
C GLU A 38 0.10 12.64 -0.91
N THR A 39 0.03 11.52 -1.63
CA THR A 39 -1.08 11.25 -2.56
C THR A 39 -2.15 10.33 -1.98
N LEU A 40 -1.77 9.20 -1.39
CA LEU A 40 -2.74 8.26 -0.79
C LEU A 40 -3.14 8.67 0.62
N GLY A 41 -2.24 9.26 1.36
CA GLY A 41 -2.51 10.06 2.53
C GLY A 41 -2.74 9.33 3.85
N HIS A 42 -3.31 8.12 3.88
CA HIS A 42 -3.72 7.51 5.14
C HIS A 42 -3.34 6.04 5.25
N PRO A 43 -2.07 5.77 5.61
CA PRO A 43 -1.63 4.38 5.76
C PRO A 43 -2.20 3.73 7.02
N VAL A 44 -2.51 2.44 6.93
CA VAL A 44 -2.98 1.64 8.05
C VAL A 44 -1.86 0.77 8.61
N GLY A 45 -1.05 0.17 7.75
CA GLY A 45 0.06 -0.65 8.19
C GLY A 45 0.87 -1.25 7.06
N PHE A 46 2.05 -1.74 7.41
CA PHE A 46 3.01 -2.34 6.49
C PHE A 46 3.54 -3.62 7.11
N TYR A 47 3.57 -4.71 6.34
CA TYR A 47 3.88 -6.03 6.86
C TYR A 47 4.70 -6.83 5.86
N THR A 48 5.56 -7.70 6.36
CA THR A 48 6.18 -8.74 5.53
C THR A 48 5.71 -10.09 6.03
N SER A 49 5.67 -11.09 5.14
CA SER A 49 5.27 -12.43 5.54
C SER A 49 6.29 -13.03 6.51
N TRP A 50 5.80 -13.69 7.55
CA TRP A 50 6.63 -14.36 8.54
C TRP A 50 6.49 -15.88 8.39
N VAL A 51 5.27 -16.39 8.37
CA VAL A 51 4.95 -17.79 8.17
C VAL A 51 3.89 -17.87 7.07
N GLY A 52 3.97 -18.90 6.24
CA GLY A 52 3.08 -19.07 5.08
C GLY A 52 3.81 -18.65 3.81
N PRO A 53 3.09 -18.12 2.81
CA PRO A 53 3.74 -17.70 1.56
C PRO A 53 4.88 -16.75 1.85
N GLN A 54 6.03 -17.03 1.26
CA GLN A 54 7.26 -16.26 1.48
C GLN A 54 7.33 -15.05 0.57
N ASN A 55 8.18 -14.10 0.96
CA ASN A 55 8.54 -12.96 0.11
C ASN A 55 7.38 -12.04 -0.24
N GLN A 56 6.40 -11.91 0.66
CA GLN A 56 5.28 -11.00 0.45
C GLN A 56 5.40 -9.75 1.30
N PHE A 57 5.08 -8.62 0.67
CA PHE A 57 4.96 -7.33 1.33
C PHE A 57 3.50 -6.92 1.26
N VAL A 58 2.90 -6.68 2.41
CA VAL A 58 1.48 -6.30 2.50
C VAL A 58 1.40 -4.89 3.05
N HIS A 59 0.63 -4.03 2.38
CA HIS A 59 0.37 -2.71 2.93
C HIS A 59 -1.09 -2.34 2.73
N LEU A 60 -1.60 -1.57 3.68
CA LEU A 60 -3.00 -1.19 3.72
C LEU A 60 -3.13 0.32 3.82
N TRP A 61 -4.08 0.85 3.05
CA TRP A 61 -4.40 2.28 3.01
C TRP A 61 -5.90 2.46 3.17
N ALA A 62 -6.31 3.53 3.82
CA ALA A 62 -7.71 3.79 4.09
C ALA A 62 -8.22 5.00 3.32
N TYR A 63 -9.44 4.90 2.82
CA TYR A 63 -10.10 5.93 2.02
C TYR A 63 -11.52 6.14 2.50
N ASP A 64 -12.07 7.31 2.22
CA ASP A 64 -13.45 7.60 2.59
C ASP A 64 -14.44 6.77 1.77
N ASP A 65 -14.22 6.68 0.46
CA ASP A 65 -15.09 5.98 -0.49
C ASP A 65 -14.33 5.69 -1.78
N LEU A 66 -15.04 5.13 -2.77
CA LEU A 66 -14.43 4.80 -4.06
C LEU A 66 -13.98 6.03 -4.84
N ALA A 67 -14.70 7.13 -4.71
CA ALA A 67 -14.31 8.37 -5.40
C ALA A 67 -13.02 8.92 -4.83
N ASP A 68 -12.87 8.90 -3.51
CA ASP A 68 -11.64 9.30 -2.82
C ASP A 68 -10.48 8.40 -3.25
N TYR A 69 -10.71 7.08 -3.28
CA TYR A 69 -9.71 6.11 -3.73
C TYR A 69 -9.24 6.41 -5.16
N GLU A 70 -10.18 6.59 -6.08
CA GLU A 70 -9.84 6.84 -7.48
C GLU A 70 -9.05 8.14 -7.64
N GLN A 71 -9.49 9.20 -6.96
CA GLN A 71 -8.82 10.49 -7.04
C GLN A 71 -7.38 10.42 -6.52
N ARG A 72 -7.19 9.74 -5.38
CA ARG A 72 -5.86 9.64 -4.78
C ARG A 72 -4.94 8.75 -5.59
N CYS A 73 -5.44 7.65 -6.15
CA CYS A 73 -4.64 6.80 -7.03
C CYS A 73 -4.22 7.56 -8.30
N ARG A 74 -5.11 8.40 -8.84
CA ARG A 74 -4.76 9.23 -9.99
C ARG A 74 -3.67 10.24 -9.63
N ALA A 75 -3.74 10.84 -8.44
CA ALA A 75 -2.71 11.76 -7.97
C ALA A 75 -1.35 11.07 -7.85
N ARG A 76 -1.33 9.82 -7.35
CA ARG A 76 -0.11 9.03 -7.29
C ARG A 76 0.43 8.76 -8.69
N ASP A 77 -0.43 8.29 -9.60
CA ASP A 77 -0.01 7.85 -10.93
C ASP A 77 0.50 9.01 -11.77
N THR A 78 0.05 10.23 -11.49
CA THR A 78 0.48 11.43 -12.22
C THR A 78 1.56 12.22 -11.49
N HIS A 79 1.99 11.75 -10.32
CA HIS A 79 3.06 12.43 -9.58
C HIS A 79 4.36 12.37 -10.38
N PRO A 80 5.09 13.51 -10.49
CA PRO A 80 6.27 13.55 -11.34
C PRO A 80 7.38 12.57 -10.96
N ASP A 81 7.44 12.16 -9.69
CA ASP A 81 8.50 11.27 -9.21
C ASP A 81 8.10 9.80 -9.15
N PHE A 82 6.83 9.47 -9.47
CA PHE A 82 6.36 8.08 -9.34
C PHE A 82 7.03 7.14 -10.34
N GLY A 83 7.35 7.66 -11.53
CA GLY A 83 8.05 6.87 -12.55
C GLY A 83 9.40 6.37 -12.10
N ALA A 84 10.12 7.16 -11.30
CA ALA A 84 11.42 6.74 -10.76
C ALA A 84 11.29 5.54 -9.83
N TYR A 85 10.24 5.52 -8.99
CA TYR A 85 9.95 4.37 -8.14
C TYR A 85 9.61 3.14 -8.99
N LEU A 86 8.73 3.29 -9.97
CA LEU A 86 8.34 2.16 -10.83
C LEU A 86 9.56 1.56 -11.53
N LYS A 87 10.44 2.41 -12.01
CA LYS A 87 11.67 1.97 -12.68
C LYS A 87 12.61 1.24 -11.73
N ALA A 88 12.75 1.76 -10.51
CA ALA A 88 13.65 1.19 -9.51
C ALA A 88 13.13 -0.12 -8.93
N SER A 89 11.82 -0.32 -8.89
CA SER A 89 11.20 -1.48 -8.22
C SER A 89 10.72 -2.57 -9.18
N GLY A 90 10.58 -2.28 -10.47
CA GLY A 90 9.96 -3.20 -11.41
C GLY A 90 10.60 -4.58 -11.48
N HIS A 91 11.91 -4.66 -11.36
CA HIS A 91 12.63 -5.94 -11.40
C HIS A 91 12.60 -6.68 -10.05
N LEU A 92 12.06 -6.07 -9.01
CA LEU A 92 12.01 -6.66 -7.67
C LEU A 92 10.66 -7.29 -7.35
N ILE A 93 9.62 -7.02 -8.15
CA ILE A 93 8.26 -7.47 -7.89
C ILE A 93 7.86 -8.49 -8.95
N THR A 94 7.42 -9.68 -8.50
CA THR A 94 6.98 -10.72 -9.42
C THR A 94 5.48 -10.76 -9.60
N ALA A 95 4.71 -10.27 -8.61
CA ALA A 95 3.25 -10.28 -8.68
C ALA A 95 2.69 -9.22 -7.74
N GLN A 96 1.53 -8.69 -8.09
CA GLN A 96 0.79 -7.73 -7.26
C GLN A 96 -0.67 -8.13 -7.22
N GLU A 97 -1.27 -7.96 -6.05
CA GLU A 97 -2.70 -8.17 -5.85
C GLU A 97 -3.26 -7.00 -5.07
N THR A 98 -4.42 -6.50 -5.47
CA THR A 98 -5.10 -5.43 -4.78
C THR A 98 -6.53 -5.87 -4.49
N ARG A 99 -6.96 -5.72 -3.23
CA ARG A 99 -8.35 -5.94 -2.84
C ARG A 99 -8.86 -4.67 -2.18
N LEU A 100 -10.11 -4.33 -2.48
CA LEU A 100 -10.81 -3.29 -1.74
C LEU A 100 -11.79 -3.97 -0.81
N ILE A 101 -11.65 -3.71 0.48
CA ILE A 101 -12.46 -4.31 1.52
C ILE A 101 -13.06 -3.22 2.39
N LYS A 102 -14.13 -3.54 3.12
CA LYS A 102 -14.77 -2.60 4.01
C LYS A 102 -14.40 -2.89 5.45
N ALA A 103 -14.09 -1.85 6.19
CA ALA A 103 -13.90 -1.97 7.63
C ALA A 103 -15.25 -2.28 8.30
N VAL A 104 -15.24 -3.16 9.28
CA VAL A 104 -16.42 -3.54 10.05
C VAL A 104 -16.16 -3.23 11.51
N ASP A 105 -17.15 -2.64 12.17
CA ASP A 105 -17.07 -2.34 13.59
C ASP A 105 -17.53 -3.55 14.40
N MET A 106 -16.58 -4.22 15.06
CA MET A 106 -16.86 -5.42 15.85
C MET A 106 -16.55 -5.16 17.31
N LEU A 107 -17.59 -5.07 18.16
CA LEU A 107 -17.45 -4.84 19.59
C LEU A 107 -16.54 -3.63 19.90
N GLY A 108 -16.61 -2.60 19.06
CA GLY A 108 -15.78 -1.41 19.24
C GLY A 108 -14.37 -1.52 18.71
N PHE A 109 -13.97 -2.63 18.13
CA PHE A 109 -12.66 -2.77 17.50
C PHE A 109 -12.69 -2.19 16.07
N LYS A 110 -11.69 -1.42 15.77
CA LYS A 110 -11.59 -0.71 14.50
C LYS A 110 -10.39 -1.17 13.70
#